data_1af7f2d8aa479f93195dbf8b30fb255f
#
_entry.id   1af7f2d8aa479f93195dbf8b30fb255f
#
_cell.length_a   1.000
_cell.length_b   1.000
_cell.length_c   1.000
_cell.angle_alpha   90.00
_cell.angle_beta   90.00
_cell.angle_gamma   90.00
#
_symmetry.space_group_name_H-M   'P 1'
#
loop_
_entity.id
_entity.type
_entity.pdbx_description
1 polymer ?
#
loop_
_entity_poly.entity_id
_entity_poly.type
_entity_poly.pdbx_seq_one_letter_code
_entity_poly.pdbx_strand_id
1 'polypeptide(L)'
;MRCYGDKERWFTALVPSGMLPAIELDGKIITESDDIIAALETTFGPLPNSPPLVSPAILSTRQLERRLFREWCKWLCYPSRSPNDELRNAESFATVAREIEAALTATPGSFFLGSTLTVGDIIFAPYLERMRASLYYYKGYDICQHHPAIHKWFAAMEQRETYRATMSDAHTHAHDLPPQMGGCFSSNDFHAIAAAKKIDQGPYDERTPDSCALGPPSLASRLEAVSRVVRHRDNLRKVNPYANNTQGRFDEGLRLALTLVVEGRDNTKTPVFPPLLRGVGVGISLRYIRDRISVPRDMSLQAARALRSALEEVAYAVDGVTEAPPLSLDHRRDQDPRNFVK
;
A
#
# COMPACT_ATOMS: atom_id res chain seq x y z
N MET A 1 6.19 -12.19 -12.03
CA MET A 1 6.26 -13.23 -10.98
C MET A 1 5.06 -13.07 -10.07
N ARG A 2 4.48 -14.18 -9.59
CA ARG A 2 3.36 -14.14 -8.63
C ARG A 2 3.89 -13.76 -7.26
N CYS A 3 3.20 -12.86 -6.56
CA CYS A 3 3.63 -12.45 -5.21
C CYS A 3 3.37 -13.55 -4.18
N TYR A 4 2.23 -14.24 -4.31
CA TYR A 4 1.79 -15.29 -3.39
C TYR A 4 1.39 -16.56 -4.17
N GLY A 5 1.32 -17.68 -3.47
CA GLY A 5 1.01 -18.98 -4.08
C GLY A 5 2.20 -19.55 -4.85
N ASP A 6 1.88 -20.39 -5.84
CA ASP A 6 2.89 -21.08 -6.65
C ASP A 6 3.74 -20.08 -7.44
N LYS A 7 5.02 -20.04 -7.12
CA LYS A 7 6.02 -19.28 -7.87
C LYS A 7 6.37 -19.99 -9.17
N GLU A 8 6.86 -19.24 -10.13
CA GLU A 8 7.37 -19.78 -11.39
C GLU A 8 8.55 -20.74 -11.13
N ARG A 9 8.62 -21.84 -11.88
CA ARG A 9 9.63 -22.89 -11.72
C ARG A 9 11.08 -22.39 -11.81
N TRP A 10 11.32 -21.40 -12.68
CA TRP A 10 12.67 -20.82 -12.77
C TRP A 10 13.08 -20.11 -11.49
N PHE A 11 12.13 -19.46 -10.78
CA PHE A 11 12.43 -18.78 -9.52
C PHE A 11 12.63 -19.78 -8.38
N THR A 12 11.79 -20.79 -8.26
CA THR A 12 11.93 -21.82 -7.21
C THR A 12 13.15 -22.71 -7.42
N ALA A 13 13.67 -22.80 -8.66
CA ALA A 13 14.95 -23.45 -8.93
C ALA A 13 16.14 -22.64 -8.37
N LEU A 14 16.06 -21.31 -8.37
CA LEU A 14 17.08 -20.42 -7.81
C LEU A 14 16.90 -20.21 -6.29
N VAL A 15 15.65 -20.07 -5.86
CA VAL A 15 15.25 -19.80 -4.47
C VAL A 15 14.25 -20.88 -4.05
N PRO A 16 14.70 -22.03 -3.54
CA PRO A 16 13.83 -23.17 -3.21
C PRO A 16 12.72 -22.84 -2.19
N SER A 17 12.97 -21.89 -1.28
CA SER A 17 11.96 -21.39 -0.33
C SER A 17 10.82 -20.65 -1.00
N GLY A 18 10.98 -20.16 -2.24
CA GLY A 18 10.05 -19.28 -2.91
C GLY A 18 9.90 -17.87 -2.26
N MET A 19 10.73 -17.56 -1.26
CA MET A 19 10.63 -16.30 -0.49
C MET A 19 11.31 -15.13 -1.21
N LEU A 20 10.77 -13.94 -0.99
CA LEU A 20 11.33 -12.66 -1.41
C LEU A 20 11.60 -11.81 -0.16
N PRO A 21 12.61 -10.96 -0.18
CA PRO A 21 13.51 -10.64 -1.31
C PRO A 21 14.59 -11.69 -1.55
N ALA A 22 15.13 -11.72 -2.76
CA ALA A 22 16.32 -12.47 -3.13
C ALA A 22 17.14 -11.68 -4.14
N ILE A 23 18.46 -11.72 -4.01
CA ILE A 23 19.41 -11.12 -4.97
C ILE A 23 20.41 -12.14 -5.44
N GLU A 24 20.98 -11.91 -6.61
CA GLU A 24 22.20 -12.57 -7.08
C GLU A 24 23.34 -11.57 -6.99
N LEU A 25 24.37 -11.90 -6.25
CA LEU A 25 25.57 -11.11 -6.05
C LEU A 25 26.78 -12.00 -6.27
N ASP A 26 27.63 -11.66 -7.26
CA ASP A 26 28.82 -12.43 -7.66
C ASP A 26 28.53 -13.94 -7.86
N GLY A 27 27.39 -14.26 -8.53
CA GLY A 27 26.96 -15.62 -8.81
C GLY A 27 26.40 -16.39 -7.60
N LYS A 28 26.21 -15.73 -6.46
CA LYS A 28 25.59 -16.32 -5.26
C LYS A 28 24.20 -15.75 -5.06
N ILE A 29 23.23 -16.63 -4.80
CA ILE A 29 21.88 -16.22 -4.40
C ILE A 29 21.89 -15.97 -2.90
N ILE A 30 21.47 -14.77 -2.51
CA ILE A 30 21.31 -14.35 -1.12
C ILE A 30 19.83 -14.04 -0.89
N THR A 31 19.28 -14.62 0.15
CA THR A 31 17.91 -14.43 0.62
C THR A 31 17.95 -13.81 2.02
N GLU A 32 16.79 -13.46 2.57
CA GLU A 32 16.62 -12.71 3.82
C GLU A 32 17.13 -11.26 3.71
N SER A 33 16.23 -10.31 4.01
CA SER A 33 16.51 -8.89 3.82
C SER A 33 17.72 -8.39 4.62
N ASP A 34 17.95 -8.95 5.80
CA ASP A 34 19.07 -8.57 6.65
C ASP A 34 20.40 -9.04 6.09
N ASP A 35 20.46 -10.27 5.59
CA ASP A 35 21.64 -10.84 4.96
C ASP A 35 21.97 -10.13 3.65
N ILE A 36 20.93 -9.74 2.89
CA ILE A 36 21.07 -8.94 1.68
C ILE A 36 21.68 -7.57 1.99
N ILE A 37 21.17 -6.84 2.99
CA ILE A 37 21.72 -5.53 3.37
C ILE A 37 23.17 -5.68 3.85
N ALA A 38 23.49 -6.71 4.64
CA ALA A 38 24.84 -6.97 5.11
C ALA A 38 25.81 -7.30 3.95
N ALA A 39 25.38 -8.11 2.98
CA ALA A 39 26.16 -8.44 1.80
C ALA A 39 26.42 -7.20 0.92
N LEU A 40 25.41 -6.34 0.74
CA LEU A 40 25.55 -5.10 -0.01
C LEU A 40 26.53 -4.15 0.69
N GLU A 41 26.43 -3.97 2.01
CA GLU A 41 27.39 -3.12 2.75
C GLU A 41 28.80 -3.70 2.70
N THR A 42 28.96 -5.01 2.78
CA THR A 42 30.27 -5.66 2.67
C THR A 42 30.92 -5.44 1.30
N THR A 43 30.11 -5.50 0.24
CA THR A 43 30.61 -5.41 -1.14
C THR A 43 30.84 -3.96 -1.59
N PHE A 44 29.94 -3.04 -1.22
CA PHE A 44 29.91 -1.67 -1.73
C PHE A 44 30.29 -0.62 -0.67
N GLY A 45 30.50 -1.05 0.57
CA GLY A 45 30.65 -0.15 1.71
C GLY A 45 29.33 0.37 2.28
N PRO A 46 29.37 1.06 3.42
CA PRO A 46 28.19 1.66 4.03
C PRO A 46 27.60 2.74 3.13
N LEU A 47 26.30 3.01 3.29
CA LEU A 47 25.65 4.14 2.62
C LEU A 47 26.40 5.46 2.92
N PRO A 48 26.54 6.35 1.94
CA PRO A 48 27.17 7.65 2.15
C PRO A 48 26.53 8.38 3.34
N ASN A 49 27.36 8.85 4.27
CA ASN A 49 26.96 9.54 5.50
C ASN A 49 26.12 8.70 6.49
N SER A 50 26.07 7.38 6.34
CA SER A 50 25.48 6.46 7.30
C SER A 50 26.54 5.77 8.12
N PRO A 51 26.32 5.58 9.44
CA PRO A 51 27.13 4.64 10.21
C PRO A 51 27.01 3.23 9.65
N PRO A 52 28.03 2.37 9.78
CA PRO A 52 27.95 0.96 9.39
C PRO A 52 26.83 0.22 10.12
N LEU A 53 26.33 -0.86 9.52
CA LEU A 53 25.27 -1.73 10.10
C LEU A 53 25.57 -2.19 11.53
N VAL A 54 26.84 -2.48 11.81
CA VAL A 54 27.30 -2.96 13.12
C VAL A 54 27.51 -1.84 14.15
N SER A 55 27.28 -0.59 13.79
CA SER A 55 27.44 0.53 14.72
C SER A 55 26.38 0.49 15.83
N PRO A 56 26.72 0.92 17.07
CA PRO A 56 25.73 0.93 18.18
C PRO A 56 24.45 1.71 17.85
N ALA A 57 24.56 2.80 17.08
CA ALA A 57 23.41 3.60 16.69
C ALA A 57 22.45 2.82 15.78
N ILE A 58 22.94 2.12 14.76
CA ILE A 58 22.12 1.29 13.88
C ILE A 58 21.54 0.08 14.61
N LEU A 59 22.34 -0.58 15.46
CA LEU A 59 21.86 -1.71 16.28
C LEU A 59 20.75 -1.28 17.24
N SER A 60 20.86 -0.11 17.87
CA SER A 60 19.81 0.46 18.72
C SER A 60 18.52 0.73 17.91
N THR A 61 18.65 1.33 16.73
CA THR A 61 17.52 1.57 15.82
C THR A 61 16.84 0.25 15.42
N ARG A 62 17.64 -0.79 15.13
CA ARG A 62 17.14 -2.13 14.80
C ARG A 62 16.37 -2.79 15.96
N GLN A 63 16.88 -2.69 17.19
CA GLN A 63 16.20 -3.20 18.37
C GLN A 63 14.83 -2.52 18.58
N LEU A 64 14.78 -1.22 18.34
CA LEU A 64 13.55 -0.44 18.46
C LEU A 64 12.53 -0.85 17.39
N GLU A 65 12.98 -1.08 16.13
CA GLU A 65 12.15 -1.58 15.04
C GLU A 65 11.56 -2.97 15.39
N ARG A 66 12.37 -3.91 15.90
CA ARG A 66 11.89 -5.23 16.30
C ARG A 66 10.85 -5.18 17.43
N ARG A 67 11.00 -4.25 18.35
CA ARG A 67 10.00 -4.04 19.42
C ARG A 67 8.69 -3.52 18.84
N LEU A 68 8.74 -2.52 17.97
CA LEU A 68 7.55 -1.96 17.32
C LEU A 68 6.83 -3.04 16.49
N PHE A 69 7.59 -3.81 15.71
CA PHE A 69 7.06 -4.91 14.91
C PHE A 69 6.30 -5.94 15.76
N ARG A 70 6.86 -6.31 16.92
CA ARG A 70 6.22 -7.27 17.84
C ARG A 70 4.89 -6.75 18.37
N GLU A 71 4.83 -5.49 18.82
CA GLU A 71 3.60 -4.91 19.33
C GLU A 71 2.57 -4.69 18.22
N TRP A 72 3.01 -4.36 17.01
CA TRP A 72 2.14 -4.30 15.84
C TRP A 72 1.53 -5.66 15.51
N CYS A 73 2.33 -6.72 15.42
CA CYS A 73 1.82 -8.08 15.18
C CYS A 73 0.84 -8.52 16.27
N LYS A 74 1.17 -8.24 17.53
CA LYS A 74 0.31 -8.58 18.67
C LYS A 74 -1.06 -7.90 18.56
N TRP A 75 -1.10 -6.65 18.14
CA TRP A 75 -2.35 -5.90 18.03
C TRP A 75 -3.13 -6.24 16.74
N LEU A 76 -2.43 -6.42 15.62
CA LEU A 76 -3.05 -6.61 14.31
C LEU A 76 -3.39 -8.07 14.00
N CYS A 77 -2.46 -9.01 14.30
CA CYS A 77 -2.50 -10.37 13.78
C CYS A 77 -3.19 -11.36 14.72
N TYR A 78 -3.66 -10.92 15.88
CA TYR A 78 -4.39 -11.76 16.83
C TYR A 78 -5.71 -11.10 17.22
N PRO A 79 -6.79 -11.88 17.36
CA PRO A 79 -8.07 -11.34 17.80
C PRO A 79 -7.99 -10.91 19.26
N SER A 80 -8.46 -9.71 19.57
CA SER A 80 -8.64 -9.26 20.95
C SER A 80 -9.79 -10.00 21.59
N ARG A 81 -9.58 -10.53 22.82
CA ARG A 81 -10.57 -11.33 23.54
C ARG A 81 -11.65 -10.48 24.21
N SER A 82 -11.38 -9.20 24.38
CA SER A 82 -12.27 -8.22 25.01
C SER A 82 -11.90 -6.80 24.61
N PRO A 83 -12.78 -5.80 24.81
CA PRO A 83 -12.44 -4.40 24.61
C PRO A 83 -11.22 -3.95 25.42
N ASN A 84 -11.03 -4.49 26.64
CA ASN A 84 -9.85 -4.20 27.47
C ASN A 84 -8.56 -4.78 26.87
N ASP A 85 -8.63 -5.93 26.19
CA ASP A 85 -7.48 -6.47 25.46
C ASP A 85 -7.11 -5.56 24.27
N GLU A 86 -8.10 -5.08 23.54
CA GLU A 86 -7.90 -4.15 22.42
C GLU A 86 -7.19 -2.88 22.91
N LEU A 87 -7.69 -2.28 23.98
CA LEU A 87 -7.07 -1.08 24.58
C LEU A 87 -5.65 -1.34 25.07
N ARG A 88 -5.38 -2.48 25.72
CA ARG A 88 -4.02 -2.83 26.18
C ARG A 88 -3.05 -3.01 25.02
N ASN A 89 -3.48 -3.67 23.95
CA ASN A 89 -2.65 -3.87 22.77
C ASN A 89 -2.38 -2.54 22.04
N ALA A 90 -3.39 -1.67 21.93
CA ALA A 90 -3.24 -0.32 21.40
C ALA A 90 -2.22 0.50 22.23
N GLU A 91 -2.34 0.49 23.57
CA GLU A 91 -1.44 1.24 24.45
C GLU A 91 -0.01 0.67 24.43
N SER A 92 0.15 -0.66 24.34
CA SER A 92 1.47 -1.29 24.19
C SER A 92 2.15 -0.84 22.90
N PHE A 93 1.42 -0.81 21.78
CA PHE A 93 1.93 -0.28 20.51
C PHE A 93 2.26 1.21 20.63
N ALA A 94 1.34 2.02 21.15
CA ALA A 94 1.53 3.46 21.30
C ALA A 94 2.73 3.80 22.21
N THR A 95 3.02 2.98 23.20
CA THR A 95 4.20 3.16 24.07
C THR A 95 5.49 3.03 23.29
N VAL A 96 5.63 2.00 22.44
CA VAL A 96 6.83 1.85 21.59
C VAL A 96 6.85 2.90 20.49
N ALA A 97 5.70 3.29 19.93
CA ALA A 97 5.63 4.37 18.95
C ALA A 97 6.09 5.72 19.53
N ARG A 98 5.81 6.01 20.81
CA ARG A 98 6.38 7.19 21.51
C ARG A 98 7.91 7.11 21.67
N GLU A 99 8.48 5.92 21.85
CA GLU A 99 9.94 5.77 21.85
C GLU A 99 10.54 6.03 20.45
N ILE A 100 9.85 5.63 19.38
CA ILE A 100 10.22 5.99 17.99
C ILE A 100 10.18 7.51 17.82
N GLU A 101 9.12 8.14 18.28
CA GLU A 101 8.96 9.60 18.27
C GLU A 101 10.14 10.29 18.99
N ALA A 102 10.49 9.80 20.18
CA ALA A 102 11.64 10.31 20.94
C ALA A 102 12.97 10.10 20.20
N ALA A 103 13.17 8.93 19.55
CA ALA A 103 14.38 8.66 18.78
C ALA A 103 14.50 9.57 17.55
N LEU A 104 13.40 9.85 16.85
CA LEU A 104 13.37 10.76 15.71
C LEU A 104 13.59 12.23 16.10
N THR A 105 13.33 12.59 17.34
CA THR A 105 13.51 13.96 17.88
C THR A 105 14.79 14.15 18.66
N ALA A 106 15.55 13.08 18.93
CA ALA A 106 16.78 13.12 19.71
C ALA A 106 17.89 13.94 19.05
N THR A 107 17.89 13.99 17.72
CA THR A 107 18.82 14.79 16.92
C THR A 107 18.07 15.71 15.97
N PRO A 108 18.59 16.93 15.69
CA PRO A 108 17.93 17.81 14.71
C PRO A 108 17.91 17.19 13.31
N GLY A 109 16.70 17.09 12.72
CA GLY A 109 16.51 16.53 11.39
C GLY A 109 15.16 15.88 11.21
N SER A 110 15.06 15.02 10.17
CA SER A 110 13.83 14.27 9.86
C SER A 110 14.03 12.76 9.86
N PHE A 111 15.28 12.30 10.06
CA PHE A 111 15.64 10.89 10.07
C PHE A 111 16.18 10.47 11.44
N PHE A 112 16.29 9.17 11.69
CA PHE A 112 16.67 8.63 13.00
C PHE A 112 17.99 9.16 13.55
N LEU A 113 18.97 9.42 12.68
CA LEU A 113 20.28 9.90 13.07
C LEU A 113 20.56 11.32 12.58
N GLY A 114 19.53 12.15 12.40
CA GLY A 114 19.65 13.57 12.04
C GLY A 114 19.04 13.97 10.70
N SER A 115 19.74 14.79 9.92
CA SER A 115 19.20 15.35 8.66
C SER A 115 19.46 14.48 7.43
N THR A 116 20.27 13.42 7.55
CA THR A 116 20.65 12.55 6.43
C THR A 116 20.06 11.16 6.61
N LEU A 117 19.51 10.60 5.52
CA LEU A 117 19.03 9.22 5.49
C LEU A 117 20.15 8.25 5.82
N THR A 118 19.86 7.30 6.69
CA THR A 118 20.77 6.22 7.09
C THR A 118 20.15 4.85 6.80
N VAL A 119 20.96 3.80 6.94
CA VAL A 119 20.45 2.42 6.84
C VAL A 119 19.39 2.11 7.91
N GLY A 120 19.42 2.82 9.06
CA GLY A 120 18.37 2.72 10.08
C GLY A 120 17.00 3.10 9.55
N ASP A 121 16.91 4.19 8.78
CA ASP A 121 15.66 4.64 8.14
C ASP A 121 15.15 3.64 7.10
N ILE A 122 16.08 3.07 6.32
CA ILE A 122 15.75 2.05 5.29
C ILE A 122 15.17 0.79 5.93
N ILE A 123 15.73 0.37 7.08
CA ILE A 123 15.23 -0.77 7.84
C ILE A 123 13.79 -0.53 8.33
N PHE A 124 13.48 0.68 8.78
CA PHE A 124 12.14 1.03 9.26
C PHE A 124 11.10 1.19 8.14
N ALA A 125 11.49 1.64 6.97
CA ALA A 125 10.58 2.05 5.91
C ALA A 125 9.49 1.00 5.57
N PRO A 126 9.81 -0.28 5.28
CA PRO A 126 8.80 -1.25 4.90
C PRO A 126 7.83 -1.61 6.03
N TYR A 127 8.24 -1.47 7.28
CA TYR A 127 7.42 -1.79 8.44
C TYR A 127 6.51 -0.63 8.81
N LEU A 128 7.04 0.59 8.92
CA LEU A 128 6.22 1.77 9.22
C LEU A 128 5.17 2.03 8.15
N GLU A 129 5.50 1.80 6.87
CA GLU A 129 4.55 1.94 5.77
C GLU A 129 3.36 0.98 5.91
N ARG A 130 3.63 -0.30 6.22
CA ARG A 130 2.59 -1.29 6.47
C ARG A 130 1.80 -1.00 7.73
N MET A 131 2.45 -0.57 8.80
CA MET A 131 1.80 -0.19 10.07
C MET A 131 0.86 1.00 9.86
N ARG A 132 1.31 2.05 9.14
CA ARG A 132 0.48 3.22 8.82
C ARG A 132 -0.82 2.80 8.13
N ALA A 133 -0.72 1.98 7.10
CA ALA A 133 -1.86 1.54 6.33
C ALA A 133 -2.79 0.61 7.13
N SER A 134 -2.22 -0.43 7.75
CA SER A 134 -3.01 -1.48 8.41
C SER A 134 -3.65 -1.03 9.71
N LEU A 135 -2.94 -0.26 10.53
CA LEU A 135 -3.52 0.26 11.78
C LEU A 135 -4.63 1.27 11.49
N TYR A 136 -4.47 2.09 10.46
CA TYR A 136 -5.56 2.96 10.03
C TYR A 136 -6.77 2.15 9.57
N TYR A 137 -6.59 1.16 8.70
CA TYR A 137 -7.67 0.36 8.12
C TYR A 137 -8.37 -0.53 9.15
N TYR A 138 -7.61 -1.31 9.94
CA TYR A 138 -8.16 -2.33 10.83
C TYR A 138 -8.45 -1.82 12.24
N LYS A 139 -7.80 -0.73 12.67
CA LYS A 139 -7.86 -0.22 14.04
C LYS A 139 -8.35 1.24 14.14
N GLY A 140 -8.55 1.92 13.00
CA GLY A 140 -8.88 3.33 13.00
C GLY A 140 -7.78 4.22 13.59
N TYR A 141 -6.55 3.69 13.73
CA TYR A 141 -5.43 4.37 14.36
C TYR A 141 -4.53 5.02 13.31
N ASP A 142 -4.57 6.34 13.21
CA ASP A 142 -3.67 7.12 12.34
C ASP A 142 -2.35 7.40 13.05
N ILE A 143 -1.31 6.62 12.74
CA ILE A 143 0.01 6.76 13.34
C ILE A 143 0.62 8.15 13.08
N CYS A 144 0.36 8.76 11.92
CA CYS A 144 0.88 10.09 11.57
C CYS A 144 0.18 11.21 12.36
N GLN A 145 -1.10 11.04 12.69
CA GLN A 145 -1.85 11.97 13.52
C GLN A 145 -1.38 11.93 14.97
N HIS A 146 -1.09 10.74 15.49
CA HIS A 146 -0.66 10.56 16.87
C HIS A 146 0.83 10.83 17.11
N HIS A 147 1.66 10.77 16.06
CA HIS A 147 3.11 10.85 16.13
C HIS A 147 3.69 11.82 15.08
N PRO A 148 3.77 13.14 15.40
CA PRO A 148 4.20 14.17 14.45
C PRO A 148 5.61 13.98 13.88
N ALA A 149 6.56 13.40 14.64
CA ALA A 149 7.90 13.13 14.12
C ALA A 149 7.89 11.96 13.13
N ILE A 150 7.06 10.95 13.33
CA ILE A 150 6.83 9.89 12.34
C ILE A 150 6.21 10.48 11.07
N HIS A 151 5.25 11.39 11.19
CA HIS A 151 4.71 12.12 10.04
C HIS A 151 5.81 12.88 9.28
N LYS A 152 6.65 13.65 9.99
CA LYS A 152 7.76 14.39 9.42
C LYS A 152 8.77 13.48 8.74
N TRP A 153 9.04 12.31 9.33
CA TRP A 153 9.89 11.28 8.74
C TRP A 153 9.32 10.76 7.41
N PHE A 154 8.01 10.41 7.36
CA PHE A 154 7.37 10.01 6.11
C PHE A 154 7.44 11.12 5.05
N ALA A 155 7.16 12.36 5.43
CA ALA A 155 7.26 13.50 4.51
C ALA A 155 8.67 13.65 3.92
N ALA A 156 9.72 13.42 4.72
CA ALA A 156 11.11 13.44 4.26
C ALA A 156 11.45 12.23 3.35
N MET A 157 10.96 11.04 3.67
CA MET A 157 11.09 9.85 2.83
C MET A 157 10.44 10.08 1.46
N GLU A 158 9.25 10.66 1.41
CA GLU A 158 8.49 10.94 0.20
C GLU A 158 9.15 11.99 -0.72
N GLN A 159 10.09 12.80 -0.23
CA GLN A 159 10.91 13.67 -1.09
C GLN A 159 11.95 12.88 -1.90
N ARG A 160 12.24 11.64 -1.53
CA ARG A 160 13.22 10.80 -2.22
C ARG A 160 12.57 10.06 -3.38
N GLU A 161 13.17 10.21 -4.57
CA GLU A 161 12.67 9.53 -5.78
C GLU A 161 12.68 8.01 -5.63
N THR A 162 13.74 7.45 -5.04
CA THR A 162 13.88 6.02 -4.79
C THR A 162 12.78 5.46 -3.89
N TYR A 163 12.37 6.21 -2.86
CA TYR A 163 11.27 5.82 -2.01
C TYR A 163 9.93 5.92 -2.74
N ARG A 164 9.67 7.04 -3.43
CA ARG A 164 8.44 7.20 -4.25
C ARG A 164 8.24 6.11 -5.29
N ALA A 165 9.35 5.60 -5.86
CA ALA A 165 9.29 4.52 -6.86
C ALA A 165 8.90 3.16 -6.26
N THR A 166 9.05 2.97 -4.95
CA THR A 166 8.83 1.69 -4.26
C THR A 166 7.71 1.73 -3.23
N MET A 167 7.30 2.91 -2.77
CA MET A 167 6.23 3.04 -1.78
C MET A 167 4.90 2.49 -2.30
N SER A 168 4.13 1.90 -1.39
CA SER A 168 2.80 1.41 -1.69
C SER A 168 1.72 2.36 -1.15
N ASP A 169 0.44 2.04 -1.42
CA ASP A 169 -0.70 2.78 -0.88
C ASP A 169 -1.41 2.03 0.24
N ALA A 170 -2.27 2.72 0.96
CA ALA A 170 -3.01 2.15 2.08
C ALA A 170 -3.94 1.00 1.64
N HIS A 171 -4.55 1.11 0.46
CA HIS A 171 -5.41 0.06 -0.07
C HIS A 171 -4.62 -1.24 -0.34
N THR A 172 -3.49 -1.14 -1.05
CA THR A 172 -2.67 -2.32 -1.35
C THR A 172 -2.17 -2.98 -0.07
N HIS A 173 -1.60 -2.20 0.86
CA HIS A 173 -1.11 -2.77 2.12
C HIS A 173 -2.22 -3.40 2.96
N ALA A 174 -3.39 -2.75 3.08
CA ALA A 174 -4.49 -3.30 3.86
C ALA A 174 -4.97 -4.66 3.34
N HIS A 175 -5.01 -4.83 2.02
CA HIS A 175 -5.52 -6.04 1.40
C HIS A 175 -4.45 -7.12 1.13
N ASP A 176 -3.16 -6.74 1.08
CA ASP A 176 -2.06 -7.69 0.89
C ASP A 176 -1.55 -8.29 2.22
N LEU A 177 -1.76 -7.62 3.35
CA LEU A 177 -1.24 -8.05 4.64
C LEU A 177 -1.89 -9.32 5.21
N PRO A 178 -3.22 -9.52 5.13
CA PRO A 178 -3.83 -10.73 5.72
C PRO A 178 -3.19 -12.04 5.25
N PRO A 179 -2.96 -12.28 3.96
CA PRO A 179 -2.28 -13.49 3.53
C PRO A 179 -0.79 -13.54 3.93
N GLN A 180 -0.12 -12.38 4.09
CA GLN A 180 1.28 -12.34 4.52
C GLN A 180 1.45 -12.66 6.00
N MET A 181 0.51 -12.20 6.83
CA MET A 181 0.63 -12.24 8.29
C MET A 181 -0.18 -13.38 8.93
N GLY A 182 -0.89 -14.18 8.12
CA GLY A 182 -1.79 -15.22 8.63
C GLY A 182 -3.13 -14.68 9.15
N GLY A 183 -3.41 -13.40 8.94
CA GLY A 183 -4.64 -12.71 9.30
C GLY A 183 -4.41 -11.30 9.82
N CYS A 184 -5.41 -10.44 9.66
CA CYS A 184 -5.47 -9.10 10.25
C CYS A 184 -6.87 -8.93 10.87
N PHE A 185 -6.93 -8.49 12.12
CA PHE A 185 -8.18 -8.42 12.87
C PHE A 185 -8.60 -6.98 13.10
N SER A 186 -9.81 -6.63 12.67
CA SER A 186 -10.40 -5.31 12.91
C SER A 186 -10.87 -5.17 14.36
N SER A 187 -10.76 -3.95 14.91
CA SER A 187 -11.44 -3.60 16.16
C SER A 187 -12.96 -3.53 16.00
N ASN A 188 -13.46 -3.39 14.75
CA ASN A 188 -14.86 -3.24 14.41
C ASN A 188 -15.57 -2.05 15.10
N ASP A 189 -14.81 -1.09 15.60
CA ASP A 189 -15.36 0.16 16.11
C ASP A 189 -15.67 1.16 14.98
N PHE A 190 -16.32 2.26 15.33
CA PHE A 190 -16.71 3.29 14.38
C PHE A 190 -15.51 3.85 13.59
N HIS A 191 -14.35 4.03 14.22
CA HIS A 191 -13.16 4.61 13.58
C HIS A 191 -12.56 3.64 12.56
N ALA A 192 -12.44 2.35 12.91
CA ALA A 192 -11.95 1.32 11.99
C ALA A 192 -12.89 1.14 10.79
N ILE A 193 -14.21 1.11 11.03
CA ILE A 193 -15.22 0.99 9.97
C ILE A 193 -15.15 2.21 9.01
N ALA A 194 -15.06 3.41 9.56
CA ALA A 194 -14.97 4.64 8.76
C ALA A 194 -13.65 4.71 7.97
N ALA A 195 -12.54 4.27 8.58
CA ALA A 195 -11.23 4.21 7.93
C ALA A 195 -11.20 3.19 6.78
N ALA A 196 -11.73 1.99 7.01
CA ALA A 196 -11.83 0.95 5.98
C ALA A 196 -12.70 1.44 4.81
N LYS A 197 -13.86 2.05 5.08
CA LYS A 197 -14.71 2.63 4.05
C LYS A 197 -13.97 3.70 3.22
N LYS A 198 -13.22 4.58 3.88
CA LYS A 198 -12.44 5.63 3.19
C LYS A 198 -11.35 5.03 2.30
N ILE A 199 -10.68 3.98 2.73
CA ILE A 199 -9.66 3.31 1.93
C ILE A 199 -10.26 2.56 0.73
N ASP A 200 -11.39 1.87 0.93
CA ASP A 200 -12.00 1.03 -0.11
C ASP A 200 -12.84 1.82 -1.12
N GLN A 201 -13.48 2.89 -0.69
CA GLN A 201 -14.46 3.63 -1.49
C GLN A 201 -14.03 5.06 -1.81
N GLY A 202 -12.92 5.53 -1.23
CA GLY A 202 -12.43 6.88 -1.43
C GLY A 202 -13.07 7.94 -0.52
N PRO A 203 -12.82 9.19 -0.78
CA PRO A 203 -12.14 9.73 -1.96
C PRO A 203 -10.65 9.40 -2.01
N TYR A 204 -10.15 9.11 -3.21
CA TYR A 204 -8.74 8.78 -3.49
C TYR A 204 -7.94 10.03 -3.86
N ASP A 205 -7.89 10.98 -2.94
CA ASP A 205 -7.21 12.27 -3.10
C ASP A 205 -6.14 12.47 -2.01
N GLU A 206 -5.63 13.68 -1.88
CA GLU A 206 -4.64 14.05 -0.87
C GLU A 206 -5.11 13.87 0.59
N ARG A 207 -6.41 13.70 0.83
CA ARG A 207 -6.97 13.43 2.17
C ARG A 207 -6.90 11.96 2.56
N THR A 208 -6.52 11.09 1.63
CA THR A 208 -6.29 9.68 1.91
C THR A 208 -4.96 9.53 2.67
N PRO A 209 -4.86 8.70 3.72
CA PRO A 209 -3.65 8.56 4.54
C PRO A 209 -2.53 7.77 3.84
N ASP A 210 -2.38 7.92 2.53
CA ASP A 210 -1.38 7.24 1.71
C ASP A 210 -0.05 7.98 1.68
N SER A 211 -0.08 9.30 1.92
CA SER A 211 1.07 10.18 1.77
C SER A 211 0.98 11.36 2.70
N CYS A 212 2.14 11.84 3.16
CA CYS A 212 2.27 13.03 4.00
C CYS A 212 2.64 14.28 3.19
N ALA A 213 3.29 14.12 2.03
CA ALA A 213 3.88 15.23 1.27
C ALA A 213 3.57 15.24 -0.23
N LEU A 214 3.06 14.15 -0.79
CA LEU A 214 2.69 14.11 -2.21
C LEU A 214 1.40 14.90 -2.43
N GLY A 215 1.48 15.90 -3.29
CA GLY A 215 0.31 16.67 -3.74
C GLY A 215 -0.57 15.89 -4.72
N PRO A 216 -1.47 16.58 -5.42
CA PRO A 216 -2.35 15.98 -6.42
C PRO A 216 -1.55 15.31 -7.55
N PRO A 217 -2.17 14.33 -8.26
CA PRO A 217 -1.51 13.60 -9.34
C PRO A 217 -1.02 14.53 -10.45
N SER A 218 0.27 14.46 -10.77
CA SER A 218 0.89 15.21 -11.88
C SER A 218 0.38 14.72 -13.24
N LEU A 219 0.58 15.49 -14.30
CA LEU A 219 0.27 15.04 -15.66
C LEU A 219 1.03 13.74 -16.00
N ALA A 220 2.29 13.63 -15.62
CA ALA A 220 3.09 12.42 -15.84
C ALA A 220 2.47 11.19 -15.16
N SER A 221 2.04 11.30 -13.90
CA SER A 221 1.38 10.23 -13.17
C SER A 221 0.02 9.85 -13.80
N ARG A 222 -0.74 10.84 -14.27
CA ARG A 222 -2.00 10.60 -14.98
C ARG A 222 -1.79 9.86 -16.31
N LEU A 223 -0.78 10.25 -17.07
CA LEU A 223 -0.41 9.57 -18.32
C LEU A 223 0.15 8.16 -18.08
N GLU A 224 0.88 7.94 -16.97
CA GLU A 224 1.28 6.61 -16.54
C GLU A 224 0.06 5.71 -16.36
N ALA A 225 -0.94 6.14 -15.59
CA ALA A 225 -2.17 5.40 -15.35
C ALA A 225 -2.86 5.00 -16.67
N VAL A 226 -3.06 5.96 -17.55
CA VAL A 226 -3.69 5.73 -18.89
C VAL A 226 -2.89 4.73 -19.71
N SER A 227 -1.57 4.91 -19.79
CA SER A 227 -0.68 4.01 -20.55
C SER A 227 -0.76 2.57 -20.06
N ARG A 228 -0.78 2.37 -18.72
CA ARG A 228 -0.91 1.03 -18.11
C ARG A 228 -2.23 0.37 -18.46
N VAL A 229 -3.34 1.10 -18.33
CA VAL A 229 -4.68 0.57 -18.63
C VAL A 229 -4.83 0.25 -20.12
N VAL A 230 -4.44 1.17 -21.01
CA VAL A 230 -4.55 0.95 -22.47
C VAL A 230 -3.73 -0.25 -22.92
N ARG A 231 -2.49 -0.38 -22.43
CA ARG A 231 -1.63 -1.53 -22.74
C ARG A 231 -2.25 -2.87 -22.35
N HIS A 232 -2.99 -2.91 -21.25
CA HIS A 232 -3.54 -4.14 -20.69
C HIS A 232 -5.06 -4.29 -20.86
N ARG A 233 -5.70 -3.42 -21.66
CA ARG A 233 -7.16 -3.34 -21.82
C ARG A 233 -7.83 -4.69 -22.09
N ASP A 234 -7.31 -5.46 -23.02
CA ASP A 234 -7.92 -6.74 -23.41
C ASP A 234 -7.86 -7.78 -22.29
N ASN A 235 -6.75 -7.80 -21.54
CA ASN A 235 -6.63 -8.63 -20.35
C ASN A 235 -7.57 -8.16 -19.22
N LEU A 236 -7.66 -6.85 -18.99
CA LEU A 236 -8.59 -6.29 -18.00
C LEU A 236 -10.03 -6.68 -18.30
N ARG A 237 -10.45 -6.58 -19.57
CA ARG A 237 -11.77 -7.03 -20.01
C ARG A 237 -11.97 -8.54 -19.83
N LYS A 238 -10.98 -9.34 -20.21
CA LYS A 238 -11.05 -10.81 -20.15
C LYS A 238 -11.17 -11.35 -18.73
N VAL A 239 -10.42 -10.77 -17.78
CA VAL A 239 -10.38 -11.26 -16.38
C VAL A 239 -11.45 -10.63 -15.50
N ASN A 240 -12.09 -9.57 -15.96
CA ASN A 240 -13.16 -8.90 -15.21
C ASN A 240 -14.47 -9.68 -15.33
N PRO A 241 -14.97 -10.29 -14.26
CA PRO A 241 -16.15 -11.15 -14.33
C PRO A 241 -17.43 -10.36 -14.65
N TYR A 242 -17.43 -9.06 -14.48
CA TYR A 242 -18.57 -8.17 -14.71
C TYR A 242 -18.56 -7.54 -16.10
N ALA A 243 -17.43 -7.55 -16.82
CA ALA A 243 -17.28 -6.86 -18.10
C ALA A 243 -18.25 -7.39 -19.19
N ASN A 244 -18.54 -8.70 -19.18
CA ASN A 244 -19.46 -9.32 -20.15
C ASN A 244 -20.94 -8.99 -19.86
N ASN A 245 -21.26 -8.56 -18.64
CA ASN A 245 -22.62 -8.22 -18.23
C ASN A 245 -23.00 -6.76 -18.52
N THR A 246 -22.12 -6.01 -19.19
CA THR A 246 -22.29 -4.57 -19.47
C THR A 246 -22.98 -4.29 -20.79
N GLN A 247 -23.60 -5.28 -21.44
CA GLN A 247 -24.18 -5.14 -22.80
C GLN A 247 -23.24 -4.49 -23.82
N GLY A 248 -21.94 -4.81 -23.74
CA GLY A 248 -20.91 -4.24 -24.59
C GLY A 248 -20.44 -2.82 -24.21
N ARG A 249 -20.90 -2.26 -23.09
CA ARG A 249 -20.61 -0.88 -22.66
C ARG A 249 -19.38 -0.75 -21.77
N PHE A 250 -18.70 -1.83 -21.43
CA PHE A 250 -17.49 -1.80 -20.60
C PHE A 250 -16.44 -0.82 -21.11
N ASP A 251 -16.12 -0.90 -22.41
CA ASP A 251 -15.08 -0.05 -23.01
C ASP A 251 -15.44 1.43 -23.02
N GLU A 252 -16.73 1.74 -23.15
CA GLU A 252 -17.20 3.12 -23.10
C GLU A 252 -17.06 3.72 -21.70
N GLY A 253 -17.46 2.97 -20.65
CA GLY A 253 -17.25 3.37 -19.27
C GLY A 253 -15.76 3.52 -18.93
N LEU A 254 -14.93 2.59 -19.35
CA LEU A 254 -13.49 2.66 -19.15
C LEU A 254 -12.87 3.87 -19.85
N ARG A 255 -13.27 4.13 -21.11
CA ARG A 255 -12.80 5.30 -21.87
C ARG A 255 -13.16 6.61 -21.17
N LEU A 256 -14.38 6.74 -20.63
CA LEU A 256 -14.77 7.92 -19.87
C LEU A 256 -13.89 8.13 -18.63
N ALA A 257 -13.63 7.07 -17.87
CA ALA A 257 -12.73 7.14 -16.73
C ALA A 257 -11.31 7.58 -17.16
N LEU A 258 -10.77 7.02 -18.24
CA LEU A 258 -9.46 7.43 -18.75
C LEU A 258 -9.43 8.89 -19.26
N THR A 259 -10.53 9.37 -19.83
CA THR A 259 -10.66 10.79 -20.24
C THR A 259 -10.57 11.70 -19.00
N LEU A 260 -11.30 11.36 -17.93
CA LEU A 260 -11.21 12.12 -16.66
C LEU A 260 -9.78 12.09 -16.07
N VAL A 261 -9.08 10.96 -16.18
CA VAL A 261 -7.67 10.88 -15.75
C VAL A 261 -6.80 11.86 -16.55
N VAL A 262 -6.94 11.91 -17.89
CA VAL A 262 -6.12 12.78 -18.76
C VAL A 262 -6.42 14.26 -18.51
N GLU A 263 -7.70 14.63 -18.46
CA GLU A 263 -8.12 16.02 -18.27
C GLU A 263 -7.76 16.53 -16.87
N GLY A 264 -7.74 15.64 -15.89
CA GLY A 264 -7.60 16.00 -14.49
C GLY A 264 -8.93 16.45 -13.91
N ARG A 265 -9.00 16.45 -12.58
CA ARG A 265 -10.22 16.84 -11.87
C ARG A 265 -10.39 18.35 -11.91
N ASP A 266 -11.34 18.82 -12.68
CA ASP A 266 -11.86 20.19 -12.62
C ASP A 266 -13.11 20.19 -11.73
N ASN A 267 -12.95 20.59 -10.47
CA ASN A 267 -14.05 20.62 -9.49
C ASN A 267 -15.16 21.62 -9.87
N THR A 268 -14.98 22.41 -10.92
CA THR A 268 -15.97 23.39 -11.40
C THR A 268 -16.89 22.80 -12.47
N LYS A 269 -16.56 21.64 -13.03
CA LYS A 269 -17.33 20.97 -14.07
C LYS A 269 -17.88 19.64 -13.56
N THR A 270 -19.19 19.48 -13.62
CA THR A 270 -19.83 18.18 -13.44
C THR A 270 -19.75 17.41 -14.76
N PRO A 271 -19.04 16.26 -14.81
CA PRO A 271 -18.99 15.47 -16.03
C PRO A 271 -20.39 14.98 -16.42
N VAL A 272 -20.72 15.12 -17.69
CA VAL A 272 -21.99 14.60 -18.23
C VAL A 272 -21.75 13.18 -18.73
N PHE A 273 -22.43 12.22 -18.11
CA PHE A 273 -22.33 10.81 -18.48
C PHE A 273 -23.50 10.37 -19.35
N PRO A 274 -23.24 9.56 -20.41
CA PRO A 274 -24.30 9.08 -21.28
C PRO A 274 -25.33 8.24 -20.50
N PRO A 275 -26.64 8.55 -20.60
CA PRO A 275 -27.69 7.80 -19.89
C PRO A 275 -27.70 6.29 -20.21
N LEU A 276 -27.24 5.91 -21.40
CA LEU A 276 -27.18 4.52 -21.86
C LEU A 276 -26.20 3.61 -21.08
N LEU A 277 -25.34 4.20 -20.24
CA LEU A 277 -24.43 3.44 -19.36
C LEU A 277 -25.09 3.07 -18.03
N ARG A 278 -26.26 3.61 -17.71
CA ARG A 278 -26.93 3.39 -16.44
C ARG A 278 -27.60 2.01 -16.37
N GLY A 279 -27.43 1.36 -15.22
CA GLY A 279 -28.14 0.11 -14.90
C GLY A 279 -27.71 -1.11 -15.71
N VAL A 280 -26.58 -1.03 -16.43
CA VAL A 280 -26.06 -2.14 -17.25
C VAL A 280 -24.78 -2.77 -16.71
N GLY A 281 -24.50 -2.59 -15.42
CA GLY A 281 -23.36 -3.21 -14.74
C GLY A 281 -21.98 -2.60 -15.08
N VAL A 282 -21.94 -1.42 -15.67
CA VAL A 282 -20.69 -0.71 -15.95
C VAL A 282 -19.98 -0.31 -14.67
N GLY A 283 -20.69 0.27 -13.70
CA GLY A 283 -20.11 0.73 -12.46
C GLY A 283 -19.46 -0.39 -11.65
N ILE A 284 -20.13 -1.54 -11.49
CA ILE A 284 -19.52 -2.68 -10.79
C ILE A 284 -18.26 -3.18 -11.51
N SER A 285 -18.25 -3.17 -12.84
CA SER A 285 -17.08 -3.58 -13.62
C SER A 285 -15.90 -2.62 -13.47
N LEU A 286 -16.16 -1.30 -13.35
CA LEU A 286 -15.12 -0.29 -13.09
C LEU A 286 -14.59 -0.38 -11.67
N ARG A 287 -15.46 -0.61 -10.68
CA ARG A 287 -15.05 -0.84 -9.28
C ARG A 287 -14.21 -2.11 -9.13
N TYR A 288 -14.49 -3.15 -9.90
CA TYR A 288 -13.64 -4.34 -9.96
C TYR A 288 -12.19 -4.00 -10.35
N ILE A 289 -11.99 -3.13 -11.35
CA ILE A 289 -10.64 -2.67 -11.72
C ILE A 289 -10.05 -1.81 -10.60
N ARG A 290 -10.80 -0.84 -10.08
CA ARG A 290 -10.40 0.05 -8.99
C ARG A 290 -9.78 -0.71 -7.82
N ASP A 291 -10.47 -1.78 -7.38
CA ASP A 291 -10.08 -2.55 -6.19
C ASP A 291 -8.93 -3.53 -6.43
N ARG A 292 -8.52 -3.73 -7.68
CA ARG A 292 -7.42 -4.64 -8.05
C ARG A 292 -6.13 -3.93 -8.46
N ILE A 293 -6.10 -2.63 -8.44
CA ILE A 293 -4.87 -1.86 -8.64
C ILE A 293 -3.96 -2.08 -7.43
N SER A 294 -2.74 -2.57 -7.66
CA SER A 294 -1.71 -2.72 -6.64
C SER A 294 -0.56 -1.73 -6.88
N VAL A 295 -0.15 -1.05 -5.83
CA VAL A 295 0.94 -0.08 -5.85
C VAL A 295 2.15 -0.65 -5.12
N PRO A 296 3.37 -0.58 -5.65
CA PRO A 296 3.79 0.00 -6.94
C PRO A 296 3.78 -0.99 -8.12
N ARG A 297 3.29 -2.22 -7.94
CA ARG A 297 3.35 -3.29 -8.96
C ARG A 297 2.77 -2.86 -10.30
N ASP A 298 1.59 -2.25 -10.28
CA ASP A 298 0.85 -1.89 -11.50
C ASP A 298 1.17 -0.47 -11.95
N MET A 299 1.31 0.46 -11.01
CA MET A 299 1.60 1.86 -11.25
C MET A 299 2.04 2.58 -9.96
N SER A 300 2.54 3.82 -10.09
CA SER A 300 2.89 4.67 -8.94
C SER A 300 1.65 5.06 -8.12
N LEU A 301 1.87 5.46 -6.86
CA LEU A 301 0.79 5.87 -5.95
C LEU A 301 -0.07 7.00 -6.53
N GLN A 302 0.55 8.04 -7.10
CA GLN A 302 -0.19 9.16 -7.70
C GLN A 302 -1.01 8.73 -8.93
N ALA A 303 -0.46 7.82 -9.75
CA ALA A 303 -1.17 7.24 -10.89
C ALA A 303 -2.39 6.43 -10.43
N ALA A 304 -2.22 5.61 -9.39
CA ALA A 304 -3.30 4.82 -8.80
C ALA A 304 -4.42 5.70 -8.21
N ARG A 305 -4.07 6.78 -7.51
CA ARG A 305 -5.05 7.76 -7.00
C ARG A 305 -5.88 8.36 -8.13
N ALA A 306 -5.23 8.84 -9.19
CA ALA A 306 -5.91 9.41 -10.34
C ALA A 306 -6.89 8.40 -10.97
N LEU A 307 -6.42 7.16 -11.19
CA LEU A 307 -7.23 6.13 -11.82
C LEU A 307 -8.38 5.66 -10.93
N ARG A 308 -8.14 5.38 -9.65
CA ARG A 308 -9.20 4.97 -8.71
C ARG A 308 -10.27 6.04 -8.58
N SER A 309 -9.87 7.32 -8.47
CA SER A 309 -10.81 8.44 -8.39
C SER A 309 -11.71 8.51 -9.61
N ALA A 310 -11.15 8.43 -10.82
CA ALA A 310 -11.90 8.51 -12.06
C ALA A 310 -12.80 7.28 -12.26
N LEU A 311 -12.33 6.07 -11.95
CA LEU A 311 -13.13 4.85 -12.02
C LEU A 311 -14.35 4.93 -11.08
N GLU A 312 -14.16 5.41 -9.85
CA GLU A 312 -15.26 5.57 -8.89
C GLU A 312 -16.23 6.67 -9.32
N GLU A 313 -15.75 7.79 -9.84
CA GLU A 313 -16.60 8.88 -10.30
C GLU A 313 -17.53 8.44 -11.44
N VAL A 314 -17.00 7.70 -12.43
CA VAL A 314 -17.84 7.13 -13.50
C VAL A 314 -18.79 6.07 -12.94
N ALA A 315 -18.29 5.16 -12.10
CA ALA A 315 -19.09 4.09 -11.51
C ALA A 315 -20.28 4.65 -10.71
N TYR A 316 -20.04 5.67 -9.89
CA TYR A 316 -21.07 6.34 -9.11
C TYR A 316 -22.13 7.01 -10.01
N ALA A 317 -21.68 7.70 -11.05
CA ALA A 317 -22.58 8.42 -11.95
C ALA A 317 -23.49 7.50 -12.79
N VAL A 318 -23.01 6.29 -13.15
CA VAL A 318 -23.77 5.36 -14.01
C VAL A 318 -24.67 4.42 -13.22
N ASP A 319 -24.26 3.96 -12.05
CA ASP A 319 -25.05 3.00 -11.25
C ASP A 319 -25.86 3.68 -10.13
N GLY A 320 -25.56 4.93 -9.78
CA GLY A 320 -26.22 5.65 -8.67
C GLY A 320 -26.01 4.98 -7.31
N VAL A 321 -25.08 4.03 -7.19
CA VAL A 321 -24.81 3.25 -5.98
C VAL A 321 -23.51 3.74 -5.36
N THR A 322 -23.57 4.12 -4.09
CA THR A 322 -22.41 4.57 -3.32
C THR A 322 -21.55 3.40 -2.81
N GLU A 323 -22.11 2.20 -2.69
CA GLU A 323 -21.42 1.03 -2.17
C GLU A 323 -21.40 -0.09 -3.22
N ALA A 324 -20.19 -0.50 -3.61
CA ALA A 324 -20.02 -1.73 -4.37
C ALA A 324 -20.12 -2.93 -3.42
N PRO A 325 -20.72 -4.06 -3.84
CA PRO A 325 -20.61 -5.27 -3.08
C PRO A 325 -19.14 -5.66 -2.90
N PRO A 326 -18.75 -6.21 -1.74
CA PRO A 326 -17.38 -6.67 -1.52
C PRO A 326 -16.99 -7.63 -2.64
N LEU A 327 -15.85 -7.39 -3.28
CA LEU A 327 -15.32 -8.30 -4.28
C LEU A 327 -14.82 -9.57 -3.60
N SER A 328 -15.26 -10.71 -4.10
CA SER A 328 -14.77 -12.00 -3.62
C SER A 328 -13.24 -12.09 -3.78
N LEU A 329 -12.56 -12.59 -2.75
CA LEU A 329 -11.13 -12.89 -2.79
C LEU A 329 -10.79 -13.93 -3.87
N ASP A 330 -11.76 -14.73 -4.32
CA ASP A 330 -11.58 -15.70 -5.41
C ASP A 330 -11.11 -15.08 -6.73
N HIS A 331 -11.36 -13.78 -6.92
CA HIS A 331 -10.92 -13.03 -8.09
C HIS A 331 -9.51 -12.44 -7.94
N ARG A 332 -8.89 -12.57 -6.77
CA ARG A 332 -7.53 -12.11 -6.48
C ARG A 332 -6.57 -13.29 -6.46
N ARG A 333 -6.13 -13.76 -7.64
CA ARG A 333 -5.28 -14.95 -7.78
C ARG A 333 -4.01 -14.91 -6.96
N ASP A 334 -3.46 -13.72 -6.78
CA ASP A 334 -2.22 -13.45 -6.06
C ASP A 334 -2.44 -13.10 -4.58
N GLN A 335 -3.70 -13.03 -4.13
CA GLN A 335 -4.06 -12.59 -2.79
C GLN A 335 -5.10 -13.50 -2.11
N ASP A 336 -5.38 -14.67 -2.67
CA ASP A 336 -6.32 -15.59 -2.05
C ASP A 336 -5.69 -16.23 -0.78
N PRO A 337 -6.17 -15.89 0.43
CA PRO A 337 -5.60 -16.40 1.67
C PRO A 337 -5.68 -17.92 1.79
N ARG A 338 -6.60 -18.59 1.07
CA ARG A 338 -6.71 -20.06 1.07
C ARG A 338 -5.47 -20.73 0.48
N ASN A 339 -4.69 -20.03 -0.34
CA ASN A 339 -3.43 -20.53 -0.88
C ASN A 339 -2.30 -20.57 0.16
N PHE A 340 -2.50 -19.97 1.33
CA PHE A 340 -1.50 -19.86 2.40
C PHE A 340 -1.88 -20.64 3.66
N VAL A 341 -3.10 -21.12 3.77
CA VAL A 341 -3.54 -22.03 4.84
C VAL A 341 -3.11 -23.43 4.43
N LYS A 342 -1.99 -23.89 4.98
CA LYS A 342 -1.57 -25.30 4.93
C LYS A 342 -2.19 -26.06 6.07
#